data_54888852383beca00faef2160c46c91a
#
_entry.id   54888852383beca00faef2160c46c91a
#
_cell.length_a   1.000
_cell.length_b   1.000
_cell.length_c   1.000
_cell.angle_alpha   90.00
_cell.angle_beta   90.00
_cell.angle_gamma   90.00
#
_symmetry.space_group_name_H-M   'P 1'
#
loop_
_entity.id
_entity.type
_entity.pdbx_description
1 polymer ?
#
loop_
_entity_poly.entity_id
_entity_poly.type
_entity_poly.pdbx_seq_one_letter_code
_entity_poly.pdbx_strand_id
1 'polypeptide(L)'
;MSPFKHHGIPRLLTIMVCCSGAAVGSHSVVAAERPVTTMTTLTQTSRYSVMVAQPTAGQRDLLSVTRAITIPGDIDSVGEAFHWMLRDSGYRLAADAVLSEEAKAMLALPLPAVHRRFEPMPLQTVMGLMIGPAFHLIQDPVHRLIAFERCVDISSPNVTGGAQ
;
A
#
# COMPACT_ATOMS: atom_id res chain seq x y z
N MET A 1 47.26 -29.25 2.97
CA MET A 1 47.96 -29.55 1.73
C MET A 1 47.44 -28.65 0.65
N SER A 2 48.17 -27.78 0.44
CA SER A 2 48.91 -27.03 -0.58
C SER A 2 48.23 -25.77 -1.06
N PRO A 3 49.04 -24.73 -1.20
CA PRO A 3 48.60 -23.37 -1.48
C PRO A 3 48.90 -22.98 -2.93
N PHE A 4 48.26 -21.97 -3.42
CA PHE A 4 48.73 -21.21 -4.62
C PHE A 4 48.45 -19.72 -4.37
N LYS A 5 49.41 -18.95 -4.11
CA LYS A 5 50.61 -18.37 -4.73
C LYS A 5 50.27 -17.15 -5.59
N HIS A 6 50.73 -16.03 -5.07
CA HIS A 6 50.82 -14.70 -5.64
C HIS A 6 51.44 -14.64 -7.04
N HIS A 7 51.07 -13.62 -7.78
CA HIS A 7 51.88 -12.80 -8.73
C HIS A 7 50.94 -11.76 -9.29
N GLY A 8 51.13 -10.48 -9.43
CA GLY A 8 52.32 -9.67 -9.44
C GLY A 8 51.92 -8.35 -10.09
N ILE A 9 52.23 -7.26 -9.47
CA ILE A 9 52.15 -5.90 -10.05
C ILE A 9 53.32 -5.77 -10.99
N PRO A 10 53.26 -5.04 -12.17
CA PRO A 10 53.64 -3.67 -12.11
C PRO A 10 53.13 -2.70 -13.21
N ARG A 11 53.42 -1.45 -12.92
CA ARG A 11 53.74 -0.29 -13.81
C ARG A 11 52.57 0.59 -14.28
N LEU A 12 52.50 1.69 -13.56
CA LEU A 12 52.81 3.05 -14.02
C LEU A 12 52.71 3.29 -15.53
N LEU A 13 51.74 4.08 -15.90
CA LEU A 13 51.87 5.04 -16.99
C LEU A 13 51.14 6.33 -16.60
N THR A 14 51.96 7.32 -16.27
CA THR A 14 51.63 8.71 -16.14
C THR A 14 51.33 9.24 -17.54
N ILE A 15 50.14 9.76 -17.77
CA ILE A 15 49.88 10.69 -18.89
C ILE A 15 49.20 11.93 -18.32
N MET A 16 49.89 12.96 -18.45
CA MET A 16 49.64 14.35 -18.15
C MET A 16 48.72 14.96 -19.24
N VAL A 17 47.97 16.03 -18.80
CA VAL A 17 47.54 17.15 -19.66
C VAL A 17 46.18 17.02 -20.35
N CYS A 18 45.19 17.77 -20.01
CA CYS A 18 44.94 19.14 -20.46
C CYS A 18 43.68 19.68 -19.80
N CYS A 19 43.82 20.82 -19.17
CA CYS A 19 42.73 21.71 -18.83
C CYS A 19 42.01 22.14 -20.10
N SER A 20 40.71 21.84 -20.19
CA SER A 20 39.82 22.58 -21.05
C SER A 20 38.52 22.76 -20.26
N GLY A 21 38.29 24.00 -19.85
CA GLY A 21 37.07 24.40 -19.16
C GLY A 21 35.86 24.17 -20.04
N ALA A 22 35.00 23.30 -19.62
CA ALA A 22 33.64 23.20 -20.14
C ALA A 22 32.69 23.68 -19.03
N ALA A 23 32.08 24.82 -19.28
CA ALA A 23 31.01 25.36 -18.47
C ALA A 23 29.88 24.32 -18.40
N VAL A 24 29.70 23.73 -17.23
CA VAL A 24 28.58 22.84 -16.97
C VAL A 24 27.35 23.71 -16.81
N GLY A 25 26.65 23.93 -17.91
CA GLY A 25 25.31 24.49 -17.88
C GLY A 25 24.40 23.53 -17.12
N SER A 26 23.98 23.94 -15.93
CA SER A 26 22.94 23.23 -15.16
C SER A 26 21.64 23.28 -15.96
N HIS A 27 21.36 22.24 -16.71
CA HIS A 27 20.07 22.04 -17.33
C HIS A 27 19.15 21.51 -16.23
N SER A 28 18.33 22.41 -15.67
CA SER A 28 17.18 22.04 -14.87
C SER A 28 16.24 21.24 -15.77
N VAL A 29 16.25 19.93 -15.64
CA VAL A 29 15.23 19.07 -16.24
C VAL A 29 13.93 19.35 -15.48
N VAL A 30 13.14 20.27 -16.00
CA VAL A 30 11.72 20.37 -15.60
C VAL A 30 11.09 19.09 -16.10
N ALA A 31 10.81 18.18 -15.19
CA ALA A 31 9.95 17.03 -15.47
C ALA A 31 8.59 17.59 -15.88
N ALA A 32 8.34 17.63 -17.18
CA ALA A 32 7.01 17.90 -17.70
C ALA A 32 6.11 16.76 -17.22
N GLU A 33 5.25 17.02 -16.25
CA GLU A 33 4.13 16.16 -15.93
C GLU A 33 3.35 15.94 -17.22
N ARG A 34 3.50 14.76 -17.79
CA ARG A 34 2.65 14.36 -18.91
C ARG A 34 1.24 14.29 -18.37
N PRO A 35 0.28 15.04 -18.92
CA PRO A 35 -1.11 14.86 -18.56
C PRO A 35 -1.44 13.40 -18.82
N VAL A 36 -1.92 12.70 -17.79
CA VAL A 36 -2.46 11.35 -17.93
C VAL A 36 -3.69 11.50 -18.82
N THR A 37 -3.49 11.33 -20.11
CA THR A 37 -4.60 11.30 -21.07
C THR A 37 -5.37 10.03 -20.76
N THR A 38 -6.46 10.16 -20.04
CA THR A 38 -7.42 9.09 -19.83
C THR A 38 -7.93 8.69 -21.21
N MET A 39 -7.36 7.63 -21.80
CA MET A 39 -7.85 7.08 -23.05
C MET A 39 -9.26 6.55 -22.80
N THR A 40 -10.26 7.36 -23.16
CA THR A 40 -11.64 6.93 -23.21
C THR A 40 -11.78 5.94 -24.34
N THR A 41 -11.81 4.65 -24.03
CA THR A 41 -11.97 3.59 -25.02
C THR A 41 -13.44 3.56 -25.45
N LEU A 42 -13.71 3.95 -26.67
CA LEU A 42 -15.02 3.84 -27.28
C LEU A 42 -15.17 2.42 -27.85
N THR A 43 -16.18 1.69 -27.41
CA THR A 43 -16.51 0.36 -27.91
C THR A 43 -17.82 0.42 -28.67
N GLN A 44 -17.82 0.01 -29.95
CA GLN A 44 -19.03 -0.09 -30.73
C GLN A 44 -19.82 -1.34 -30.30
N THR A 45 -21.00 -1.14 -29.75
CA THR A 45 -21.87 -2.21 -29.25
C THR A 45 -22.93 -2.64 -30.27
N SER A 46 -23.23 -1.78 -31.24
CA SER A 46 -24.10 -2.08 -32.36
C SER A 46 -23.79 -1.18 -33.57
N ARG A 47 -24.50 -1.38 -34.67
CA ARG A 47 -24.27 -0.63 -35.91
C ARG A 47 -24.32 0.90 -35.72
N TYR A 48 -25.11 1.37 -34.78
CA TYR A 48 -25.32 2.82 -34.51
C TYR A 48 -25.13 3.20 -33.04
N SER A 49 -24.56 2.29 -32.21
CA SER A 49 -24.34 2.53 -30.78
C SER A 49 -22.87 2.42 -30.43
N VAL A 50 -22.36 3.47 -29.81
CA VAL A 50 -21.01 3.50 -29.25
C VAL A 50 -21.13 3.72 -27.75
N MET A 51 -20.44 2.91 -26.97
CA MET A 51 -20.40 3.02 -25.52
C MET A 51 -18.99 3.35 -25.06
N VAL A 52 -18.88 4.20 -24.05
CA VAL A 52 -17.60 4.44 -23.37
C VAL A 52 -17.32 3.26 -22.45
N ALA A 53 -16.28 2.48 -22.76
CA ALA A 53 -15.85 1.39 -21.90
C ALA A 53 -15.08 1.98 -20.70
N GLN A 54 -15.76 2.14 -19.57
CA GLN A 54 -15.13 2.54 -18.31
C GLN A 54 -15.32 1.43 -17.27
N PRO A 55 -14.26 1.06 -16.53
CA PRO A 55 -14.41 0.11 -15.44
C PRO A 55 -15.37 0.69 -14.39
N THR A 56 -16.22 -0.17 -13.85
CA THR A 56 -17.08 0.17 -12.71
C THR A 56 -16.25 0.48 -11.46
N ALA A 57 -16.85 1.10 -10.46
CA ALA A 57 -16.17 1.37 -9.17
C ALA A 57 -15.61 0.08 -8.57
N GLY A 58 -16.40 -1.02 -8.55
CA GLY A 58 -15.95 -2.32 -8.04
C GLY A 58 -14.86 -3.00 -8.86
N GLN A 59 -14.75 -2.69 -10.17
CA GLN A 59 -13.63 -3.19 -11.00
C GLN A 59 -12.33 -2.41 -10.75
N ARG A 60 -12.44 -1.13 -10.39
CA ARG A 60 -11.27 -0.30 -10.05
C ARG A 60 -10.77 -0.60 -8.65
N ASP A 61 -11.70 -0.75 -7.72
CA ASP A 61 -11.44 -1.02 -6.32
C ASP A 61 -12.33 -2.16 -5.82
N LEU A 62 -11.72 -3.33 -5.65
CA LEU A 62 -12.40 -4.54 -5.21
C LEU A 62 -12.88 -4.45 -3.76
N LEU A 63 -12.34 -3.54 -2.95
CA LEU A 63 -12.81 -3.31 -1.59
C LEU A 63 -14.11 -2.52 -1.54
N SER A 64 -14.47 -1.81 -2.62
CA SER A 64 -15.76 -1.11 -2.76
C SER A 64 -16.92 -2.04 -3.11
N VAL A 65 -16.67 -3.31 -3.41
CA VAL A 65 -17.72 -4.28 -3.75
C VAL A 65 -18.56 -4.59 -2.53
N THR A 66 -19.86 -4.40 -2.68
CA THR A 66 -20.87 -4.69 -1.64
C THR A 66 -21.21 -6.16 -1.61
N ARG A 67 -21.07 -6.80 -0.45
CA ARG A 67 -21.49 -8.18 -0.21
C ARG A 67 -21.87 -8.42 1.24
N ALA A 68 -22.78 -9.37 1.48
CA ALA A 68 -23.03 -9.90 2.82
C ALA A 68 -21.85 -10.77 3.25
N ILE A 69 -21.42 -10.64 4.49
CA ILE A 69 -20.26 -11.38 5.03
C ILE A 69 -20.73 -12.17 6.25
N THR A 70 -20.43 -13.48 6.25
CA THR A 70 -20.58 -14.33 7.41
C THR A 70 -19.28 -15.04 7.67
N ILE A 71 -18.57 -14.65 8.73
CA ILE A 71 -17.28 -15.21 9.12
C ILE A 71 -17.52 -16.57 9.80
N PRO A 72 -16.82 -17.63 9.36
CA PRO A 72 -16.93 -18.97 9.94
C PRO A 72 -16.61 -19.00 11.45
N GLY A 73 -17.17 -19.99 12.14
CA GLY A 73 -17.03 -20.11 13.59
C GLY A 73 -15.66 -20.55 14.08
N ASP A 74 -14.85 -21.11 13.19
CA ASP A 74 -13.48 -21.58 13.42
C ASP A 74 -12.43 -20.46 13.32
N ILE A 75 -12.83 -19.23 12.99
CA ILE A 75 -11.96 -18.07 12.96
C ILE A 75 -12.05 -17.36 14.30
N ASP A 76 -10.94 -17.30 15.03
CA ASP A 76 -10.93 -16.83 16.41
C ASP A 76 -10.41 -15.40 16.59
N SER A 77 -9.56 -14.92 15.69
CA SER A 77 -8.95 -13.59 15.80
C SER A 77 -9.40 -12.63 14.71
N VAL A 78 -9.23 -11.34 14.97
CA VAL A 78 -9.49 -10.25 14.01
C VAL A 78 -8.57 -10.40 12.79
N GLY A 79 -7.30 -10.75 12.99
CA GLY A 79 -6.33 -10.95 11.91
C GLY A 79 -6.71 -12.11 11.00
N GLU A 80 -7.12 -13.26 11.56
CA GLU A 80 -7.63 -14.39 10.77
C GLU A 80 -8.88 -14.01 9.98
N ALA A 81 -9.77 -13.24 10.59
CA ALA A 81 -10.97 -12.74 9.91
C ALA A 81 -10.60 -11.85 8.71
N PHE A 82 -9.61 -10.97 8.83
CA PHE A 82 -9.14 -10.18 7.71
C PHE A 82 -8.50 -11.04 6.62
N HIS A 83 -7.64 -11.98 6.97
CA HIS A 83 -7.09 -12.92 6.01
C HIS A 83 -8.17 -13.70 5.26
N TRP A 84 -9.21 -14.13 5.96
CA TRP A 84 -10.33 -14.84 5.35
C TRP A 84 -11.15 -13.94 4.41
N MET A 85 -11.47 -12.71 4.82
CA MET A 85 -12.25 -11.77 4.00
C MET A 85 -11.49 -11.31 2.75
N LEU A 86 -10.17 -11.18 2.84
CA LEU A 86 -9.35 -10.68 1.75
C LEU A 86 -9.03 -11.72 0.67
N ARG A 87 -9.25 -13.03 0.91
CA ARG A 87 -8.89 -14.10 -0.04
C ARG A 87 -9.38 -13.87 -1.47
N ASP A 88 -10.62 -13.40 -1.62
CA ASP A 88 -11.24 -13.21 -2.93
C ASP A 88 -11.27 -11.75 -3.39
N SER A 89 -10.65 -10.86 -2.63
CA SER A 89 -10.62 -9.42 -2.93
C SER A 89 -9.44 -9.00 -3.83
N GLY A 90 -8.49 -9.90 -4.04
CA GLY A 90 -7.23 -9.57 -4.70
C GLY A 90 -6.26 -8.76 -3.83
N TYR A 91 -6.66 -8.41 -2.60
CA TYR A 91 -5.80 -7.77 -1.60
C TYR A 91 -5.30 -8.77 -0.58
N ARG A 92 -4.23 -8.42 0.11
CA ARG A 92 -3.67 -9.18 1.22
C ARG A 92 -3.27 -8.25 2.35
N LEU A 93 -3.23 -8.76 3.55
CA LEU A 93 -2.71 -8.03 4.69
C LEU A 93 -1.21 -7.81 4.52
N ALA A 94 -0.73 -6.64 4.91
CA ALA A 94 0.70 -6.34 4.93
C ALA A 94 1.44 -7.30 5.86
N ALA A 95 2.69 -7.59 5.56
CA ALA A 95 3.50 -8.48 6.39
C ALA A 95 3.75 -7.86 7.77
N ASP A 96 3.85 -8.70 8.80
CA ASP A 96 4.07 -8.28 10.19
C ASP A 96 5.28 -7.35 10.36
N ALA A 97 6.31 -7.53 9.53
CA ALA A 97 7.52 -6.72 9.58
C ALA A 97 7.29 -5.21 9.29
N VAL A 98 6.19 -4.87 8.60
CA VAL A 98 5.85 -3.49 8.24
C VAL A 98 4.65 -2.93 9.01
N LEU A 99 3.98 -3.77 9.81
CA LEU A 99 2.90 -3.34 10.69
C LEU A 99 3.44 -2.75 12.00
N SER A 100 2.78 -1.74 12.52
CA SER A 100 3.08 -1.21 13.85
C SER A 100 2.72 -2.24 14.94
N GLU A 101 3.34 -2.12 16.11
CA GLU A 101 3.04 -3.04 17.24
C GLU A 101 1.58 -2.92 17.70
N GLU A 102 1.01 -1.73 17.63
CA GLU A 102 -0.40 -1.50 17.94
C GLU A 102 -1.33 -2.19 16.94
N ALA A 103 -0.97 -2.15 15.63
CA ALA A 103 -1.74 -2.86 14.61
C ALA A 103 -1.68 -4.37 14.82
N LYS A 104 -0.49 -4.92 15.13
CA LYS A 104 -0.32 -6.35 15.46
C LYS A 104 -1.15 -6.73 16.69
N ALA A 105 -1.10 -5.93 17.74
CA ALA A 105 -1.89 -6.15 18.94
C ALA A 105 -3.40 -6.14 18.64
N MET A 106 -3.88 -5.22 17.81
CA MET A 106 -5.28 -5.18 17.37
C MET A 106 -5.66 -6.42 16.57
N LEU A 107 -4.81 -6.87 15.64
CA LEU A 107 -5.06 -8.07 14.84
C LEU A 107 -5.09 -9.36 15.68
N ALA A 108 -4.35 -9.39 16.78
CA ALA A 108 -4.34 -10.52 17.72
C ALA A 108 -5.57 -10.59 18.64
N LEU A 109 -6.42 -9.55 18.66
CA LEU A 109 -7.62 -9.56 19.49
C LEU A 109 -8.59 -10.67 19.07
N PRO A 110 -9.33 -11.25 20.02
CA PRO A 110 -10.38 -12.21 19.70
C PRO A 110 -11.50 -11.54 18.91
N LEU A 111 -12.05 -12.28 17.94
CA LEU A 111 -13.14 -11.79 17.10
C LEU A 111 -14.45 -11.73 17.88
N PRO A 112 -15.04 -10.53 18.10
CA PRO A 112 -16.31 -10.42 18.81
C PRO A 112 -17.46 -11.09 18.05
N ALA A 113 -18.39 -11.69 18.77
CA ALA A 113 -19.53 -12.39 18.17
C ALA A 113 -20.39 -11.48 17.26
N VAL A 114 -20.48 -10.18 17.60
CA VAL A 114 -21.21 -9.16 16.83
C VAL A 114 -20.56 -8.87 15.47
N HIS A 115 -19.27 -9.14 15.32
CA HIS A 115 -18.51 -8.93 14.08
C HIS A 115 -18.42 -10.19 13.21
N ARG A 116 -19.23 -11.20 13.48
CA ARG A 116 -19.25 -12.43 12.66
C ARG A 116 -20.23 -12.37 11.48
N ARG A 117 -21.19 -11.45 11.52
CA ARG A 117 -22.19 -11.30 10.46
C ARG A 117 -22.41 -9.84 10.13
N PHE A 118 -22.29 -9.52 8.84
CA PHE A 118 -22.51 -8.18 8.31
C PHE A 118 -23.55 -8.22 7.19
N GLU A 119 -24.48 -7.28 7.22
CA GLU A 119 -25.38 -7.00 6.11
C GLU A 119 -24.61 -6.55 4.88
N PRO A 120 -25.22 -6.56 3.68
CA PRO A 120 -24.53 -6.15 2.45
C PRO A 120 -23.96 -4.74 2.56
N MET A 121 -22.64 -4.65 2.59
CA MET A 121 -21.89 -3.39 2.61
C MET A 121 -20.51 -3.56 1.94
N PRO A 122 -19.84 -2.46 1.55
CA PRO A 122 -18.49 -2.52 1.00
C PRO A 122 -17.50 -3.18 1.95
N LEU A 123 -16.60 -4.01 1.42
CA LEU A 123 -15.62 -4.73 2.24
C LEU A 123 -14.76 -3.79 3.08
N GLN A 124 -14.33 -2.64 2.52
CA GLN A 124 -13.60 -1.59 3.26
C GLN A 124 -14.38 -1.08 4.48
N THR A 125 -15.71 -0.97 4.36
CA THR A 125 -16.57 -0.54 5.47
C THR A 125 -16.60 -1.59 6.58
N VAL A 126 -16.72 -2.88 6.21
CA VAL A 126 -16.67 -3.98 7.18
C VAL A 126 -15.35 -3.97 7.95
N MET A 127 -14.22 -3.85 7.23
CA MET A 127 -12.90 -3.77 7.87
C MET A 127 -12.81 -2.56 8.80
N GLY A 128 -13.29 -1.39 8.38
CA GLY A 128 -13.34 -0.18 9.21
C GLY A 128 -14.14 -0.36 10.49
N LEU A 129 -15.29 -1.04 10.43
CA LEU A 129 -16.10 -1.35 11.63
C LEU A 129 -15.35 -2.28 12.59
N MET A 130 -14.60 -3.25 12.06
CA MET A 130 -13.87 -4.21 12.89
C MET A 130 -12.67 -3.62 13.60
N ILE A 131 -11.93 -2.71 12.96
CA ILE A 131 -10.78 -2.04 13.57
C ILE A 131 -11.18 -0.93 14.55
N GLY A 132 -12.42 -0.43 14.43
CA GLY A 132 -12.94 0.63 15.25
C GLY A 132 -12.31 2.01 14.97
N PRO A 133 -12.71 3.04 15.74
CA PRO A 133 -12.30 4.43 15.47
C PRO A 133 -10.85 4.76 15.83
N ALA A 134 -10.16 3.85 16.53
CA ALA A 134 -8.76 4.06 16.93
C ALA A 134 -7.75 3.80 15.81
N PHE A 135 -8.19 3.22 14.70
CA PHE A 135 -7.33 2.86 13.59
C PHE A 135 -7.86 3.36 12.24
N HIS A 136 -6.94 3.65 11.34
CA HIS A 136 -7.23 3.88 9.92
C HIS A 136 -6.83 2.67 9.09
N LEU A 137 -7.67 2.35 8.11
CA LEU A 137 -7.33 1.41 7.06
C LEU A 137 -6.51 2.11 6.00
N ILE A 138 -5.31 1.59 5.73
CA ILE A 138 -4.42 2.05 4.66
C ILE A 138 -4.49 1.04 3.54
N GLN A 139 -4.79 1.52 2.34
CA GLN A 139 -4.88 0.70 1.14
C GLN A 139 -3.78 1.08 0.15
N ASP A 140 -2.97 0.12 -0.26
CA ASP A 140 -2.04 0.26 -1.38
C ASP A 140 -2.62 -0.47 -2.61
N PRO A 141 -3.22 0.25 -3.56
CA PRO A 141 -3.81 -0.37 -4.73
C PRO A 141 -2.76 -0.88 -5.73
N VAL A 142 -1.52 -0.40 -5.67
CA VAL A 142 -0.43 -0.81 -6.58
C VAL A 142 0.06 -2.20 -6.20
N HIS A 143 0.37 -2.41 -4.93
CA HIS A 143 0.86 -3.70 -4.43
C HIS A 143 -0.26 -4.61 -3.88
N ARG A 144 -1.50 -4.13 -3.90
CA ARG A 144 -2.68 -4.83 -3.38
C ARG A 144 -2.51 -5.22 -1.90
N LEU A 145 -2.04 -4.26 -1.10
CA LEU A 145 -1.82 -4.43 0.33
C LEU A 145 -2.82 -3.63 1.15
N ILE A 146 -3.14 -4.18 2.32
CA ILE A 146 -3.91 -3.52 3.37
C ILE A 146 -3.04 -3.47 4.62
N ALA A 147 -3.01 -2.32 5.25
CA ALA A 147 -2.39 -2.09 6.56
C ALA A 147 -3.33 -1.29 7.46
N PHE A 148 -2.98 -1.20 8.72
CA PHE A 148 -3.72 -0.42 9.70
C PHE A 148 -2.75 0.48 10.46
N GLU A 149 -3.15 1.72 10.65
CA GLU A 149 -2.38 2.71 11.40
C GLU A 149 -3.25 3.29 12.51
N ARG A 150 -2.64 3.48 13.67
CA ARG A 150 -3.34 4.08 14.80
C ARG A 150 -3.59 5.57 14.54
N CYS A 151 -4.81 6.03 14.81
CA CYS A 151 -5.13 7.44 14.81
C CYS A 151 -4.34 8.14 15.91
N VAL A 152 -3.54 9.14 15.55
CA VAL A 152 -2.86 9.99 16.53
C VAL A 152 -3.82 11.14 16.86
N ASP A 153 -4.28 11.19 18.10
CA ASP A 153 -5.03 12.33 18.60
C ASP A 153 -4.10 13.55 18.69
N ILE A 154 -4.16 14.44 17.72
CA ILE A 154 -3.42 15.70 17.69
C ILE A 154 -3.97 16.67 18.77
N SER A 155 -4.99 16.28 19.52
CA SER A 155 -5.71 17.12 20.49
C SER A 155 -5.02 17.27 21.86
N SER A 156 -3.87 16.66 22.07
CA SER A 156 -3.08 16.90 23.29
C SER A 156 -1.90 17.80 22.98
N PRO A 157 -2.01 19.14 23.14
CA PRO A 157 -0.80 19.95 23.24
C PRO A 157 -0.08 19.48 24.50
N ASN A 158 1.13 18.96 24.31
CA ASN A 158 2.03 18.64 25.42
C ASN A 158 2.37 19.95 26.15
N VAL A 159 1.55 20.29 27.16
CA VAL A 159 1.86 21.37 28.09
C VAL A 159 2.91 20.82 29.03
N THR A 160 4.15 20.77 28.57
CA THR A 160 5.30 20.72 29.46
C THR A 160 5.46 22.13 30.00
N GLY A 161 4.64 22.46 31.01
CA GLY A 161 4.79 23.66 31.82
C GLY A 161 6.09 23.57 32.56
N GLY A 162 7.09 24.35 32.17
CA GLY A 162 8.23 24.65 32.97
C GLY A 162 7.74 25.39 34.21
N ALA A 163 7.87 24.77 35.36
CA ALA A 163 7.83 25.43 36.63
C ALA A 163 9.25 25.89 37.00
N GLN A 164 9.43 27.19 37.09
CA GLN A 164 10.57 27.81 37.74
C GLN A 164 10.40 27.71 39.26
#